data_5141bb3639ee09d8033e01b94149a52d
#
_entry.id   5141bb3639ee09d8033e01b94149a52d
#
_cell.length_a   1.000
_cell.length_b   1.000
_cell.length_c   1.000
_cell.angle_alpha   90.00
_cell.angle_beta   90.00
_cell.angle_gamma   90.00
#
_symmetry.space_group_name_H-M   'P 1'
#
loop_
_entity.id
_entity.type
_entity.pdbx_description
1 polymer ?
#
loop_
_entity_poly.entity_id
_entity_poly.type
_entity_poly.pdbx_seq_one_letter_code
_entity_poly.pdbx_strand_id
1 'polypeptide(L)'
;MRTNRRGFTLIELLIVVVIIGILAAIAIPKFANTKEKAYLAAMKSDLRNLATTEETYASDKLGVYGDETQVGFTGSAGVVLVVTPNGGLGWSAVATHASTTKECVVYVGVPTAIPTLTNPPATVPPVREGEPTCDIL
;
A
#
# COMPACT_ATOMS: atom_id res chain seq x y z
N MET A 1 31.92 -49.18 25.38
CA MET A 1 31.11 -48.06 25.86
C MET A 1 29.74 -48.14 25.22
N ARG A 2 28.64 -48.32 25.97
CA ARG A 2 27.25 -48.28 25.47
C ARG A 2 26.81 -46.85 25.53
N THR A 3 26.65 -46.20 24.38
CA THR A 3 26.01 -44.88 24.29
C THR A 3 24.52 -45.04 24.57
N ASN A 4 24.05 -44.46 25.67
CA ASN A 4 22.64 -44.46 26.06
C ASN A 4 21.89 -43.49 25.15
N ARG A 5 21.36 -43.96 24.02
CA ARG A 5 20.52 -43.17 23.11
C ARG A 5 19.12 -43.06 23.72
N ARG A 6 18.88 -41.96 24.38
CA ARG A 6 17.51 -41.61 24.82
C ARG A 6 16.68 -41.24 23.57
N GLY A 7 15.67 -42.02 23.26
CA GLY A 7 14.72 -41.73 22.20
C GLY A 7 13.65 -40.77 22.69
N PHE A 8 13.09 -39.98 21.76
CA PHE A 8 11.94 -39.12 22.02
C PHE A 8 10.68 -39.96 22.21
N THR A 9 9.83 -39.57 23.15
CA THR A 9 8.52 -40.20 23.35
C THR A 9 7.52 -39.63 22.34
N LEU A 10 6.51 -40.43 21.99
CA LEU A 10 5.43 -39.99 21.05
C LEU A 10 4.64 -38.80 21.63
N ILE A 11 4.48 -38.75 22.95
CA ILE A 11 3.77 -37.66 23.61
C ILE A 11 4.57 -36.36 23.60
N GLU A 12 5.88 -36.39 23.72
CA GLU A 12 6.74 -35.21 23.64
C GLU A 12 6.65 -34.57 22.24
N LEU A 13 6.59 -35.41 21.20
CA LEU A 13 6.38 -34.89 19.84
C LEU A 13 4.96 -34.35 19.65
N LEU A 14 3.96 -35.05 20.20
CA LEU A 14 2.55 -34.64 20.08
C LEU A 14 2.28 -33.27 20.69
N ILE A 15 2.75 -33.01 21.90
CA ILE A 15 2.51 -31.70 22.56
C ILE A 15 3.19 -30.57 21.82
N VAL A 16 4.36 -30.79 21.23
CA VAL A 16 5.07 -29.75 20.46
C VAL A 16 4.29 -29.36 19.20
N VAL A 17 3.79 -30.34 18.43
CA VAL A 17 3.03 -30.03 17.21
C VAL A 17 1.70 -29.35 17.52
N VAL A 18 1.04 -29.71 18.64
CA VAL A 18 -0.20 -29.05 19.08
C VAL A 18 0.08 -27.59 19.45
N ILE A 19 1.14 -27.31 20.21
CA ILE A 19 1.52 -25.94 20.58
C ILE A 19 1.85 -25.10 19.34
N ILE A 20 2.65 -25.65 18.40
CA ILE A 20 2.97 -24.97 17.15
C ILE A 20 1.68 -24.68 16.35
N GLY A 21 0.75 -25.63 16.28
CA GLY A 21 -0.54 -25.45 15.59
C GLY A 21 -1.36 -24.30 16.16
N ILE A 22 -1.46 -24.21 17.50
CA ILE A 22 -2.19 -23.13 18.17
C ILE A 22 -1.52 -21.76 17.91
N LEU A 23 -0.20 -21.70 18.03
CA LEU A 23 0.56 -20.47 17.78
C LEU A 23 0.44 -20.03 16.31
N ALA A 24 0.52 -20.96 15.37
CA ALA A 24 0.39 -20.69 13.95
C ALA A 24 -1.03 -20.16 13.60
N ALA A 25 -2.08 -20.72 14.20
CA ALA A 25 -3.45 -20.29 13.97
C ALA A 25 -3.70 -18.82 14.33
N ILE A 26 -3.00 -18.29 15.33
CA ILE A 26 -3.08 -16.89 15.75
C ILE A 26 -2.13 -16.01 14.93
N ALA A 27 -0.93 -16.50 14.65
CA ALA A 27 0.13 -15.72 14.02
C ALA A 27 -0.14 -15.42 12.53
N ILE A 28 -0.66 -16.40 11.77
CA ILE A 28 -0.86 -16.28 10.33
C ILE A 28 -1.79 -15.12 9.96
N PRO A 29 -3.03 -15.00 10.49
CA PRO A 29 -3.93 -13.91 10.14
C PRO A 29 -3.38 -12.55 10.59
N LYS A 30 -2.72 -12.48 11.74
CA LYS A 30 -2.10 -11.24 12.22
C LYS A 30 -0.98 -10.77 11.31
N PHE A 31 -0.19 -11.70 10.78
CA PHE A 31 0.90 -11.39 9.83
C PHE A 31 0.36 -10.88 8.48
N ALA A 32 -0.72 -11.47 7.97
CA ALA A 32 -1.37 -11.03 6.74
C ALA A 32 -1.84 -9.57 6.84
N ASN A 33 -2.56 -9.22 7.91
CA ASN A 33 -3.03 -7.85 8.16
C ASN A 33 -1.86 -6.85 8.32
N THR A 34 -0.75 -7.28 8.92
CA THR A 34 0.43 -6.41 9.09
C THR A 34 1.10 -6.11 7.74
N LYS A 35 1.19 -7.11 6.86
CA LYS A 35 1.72 -6.92 5.49
C LYS A 35 0.84 -5.98 4.68
N GLU A 36 -0.49 -6.14 4.75
CA GLU A 36 -1.41 -5.25 4.04
C GLU A 36 -1.28 -3.79 4.50
N LYS A 37 -1.15 -3.55 5.80
CA LYS A 37 -0.85 -2.21 6.34
C LYS A 37 0.45 -1.64 5.79
N ALA A 38 1.47 -2.46 5.62
CA ALA A 38 2.75 -2.03 5.06
C ALA A 38 2.60 -1.62 3.58
N TYR A 39 1.82 -2.35 2.79
CA TYR A 39 1.55 -1.99 1.40
C TYR A 39 0.78 -0.67 1.28
N LEU A 40 -0.25 -0.47 2.10
CA LEU A 40 -0.98 0.80 2.15
C LEU A 40 -0.07 1.97 2.57
N ALA A 41 0.83 1.75 3.52
CA ALA A 41 1.79 2.76 3.95
C ALA A 41 2.78 3.12 2.83
N ALA A 42 3.26 2.13 2.08
CA ALA A 42 4.12 2.35 0.91
C ALA A 42 3.40 3.17 -0.17
N MET A 43 2.18 2.78 -0.55
CA MET A 43 1.36 3.52 -1.53
C MET A 43 1.10 4.97 -1.08
N LYS A 44 0.77 5.20 0.20
CA LYS A 44 0.61 6.56 0.75
C LYS A 44 1.88 7.39 0.68
N SER A 45 3.02 6.78 0.98
CA SER A 45 4.32 7.43 0.91
C SER A 45 4.64 7.83 -0.52
N ASP A 46 4.42 6.92 -1.47
CA ASP A 46 4.68 7.17 -2.88
C ASP A 46 3.79 8.27 -3.44
N LEU A 47 2.51 8.31 -3.08
CA LEU A 47 1.60 9.39 -3.48
C LEU A 47 2.02 10.76 -2.92
N ARG A 48 2.56 10.83 -1.71
CA ARG A 48 3.11 12.08 -1.16
C ARG A 48 4.38 12.51 -1.87
N ASN A 49 5.26 11.56 -2.17
CA ASN A 49 6.48 11.84 -2.92
C ASN A 49 6.15 12.30 -4.35
N LEU A 50 5.19 11.63 -4.99
CA LEU A 50 4.66 12.03 -6.29
C LEU A 50 4.12 13.47 -6.26
N ALA A 51 3.33 13.83 -5.26
CA ALA A 51 2.81 15.19 -5.11
C ALA A 51 3.93 16.24 -5.07
N THR A 52 5.01 15.95 -4.34
CA THR A 52 6.17 16.85 -4.29
C THR A 52 6.88 16.93 -5.65
N THR A 53 6.97 15.82 -6.38
CA THR A 53 7.61 15.78 -7.70
C THR A 53 6.76 16.49 -8.74
N GLU A 54 5.43 16.36 -8.67
CA GLU A 54 4.47 17.09 -9.51
C GLU A 54 4.54 18.61 -9.32
N GLU A 55 4.65 19.08 -8.09
CA GLU A 55 4.84 20.50 -7.80
C GLU A 55 6.15 21.02 -8.37
N THR A 56 7.22 20.22 -8.28
CA THR A 56 8.52 20.57 -8.88
C THR A 56 8.41 20.62 -10.40
N TYR A 57 7.78 19.63 -11.02
CA TYR A 57 7.58 19.58 -12.47
C TYR A 57 6.72 20.76 -12.95
N ALA A 58 5.61 21.06 -12.28
CA ALA A 58 4.75 22.18 -12.61
C ALA A 58 5.49 23.53 -12.52
N SER A 59 6.37 23.68 -11.52
CA SER A 59 7.23 24.87 -11.40
C SER A 59 8.13 25.06 -12.63
N ASP A 60 8.69 23.97 -13.16
CA ASP A 60 9.56 24.00 -14.34
C ASP A 60 8.79 24.10 -15.66
N LYS A 61 7.50 23.75 -15.67
CA LYS A 61 6.62 23.67 -16.85
C LYS A 61 5.54 24.73 -16.88
N LEU A 62 5.78 25.90 -16.29
CA LEU A 62 4.85 27.04 -16.30
C LEU A 62 3.47 26.71 -15.68
N GLY A 63 3.45 25.87 -14.66
CA GLY A 63 2.24 25.50 -13.95
C GLY A 63 1.47 24.32 -14.57
N VAL A 64 2.07 23.57 -15.49
CA VAL A 64 1.43 22.39 -16.11
C VAL A 64 1.89 21.12 -15.41
N TYR A 65 0.96 20.31 -14.93
CA TYR A 65 1.22 18.99 -14.34
C TYR A 65 1.42 17.92 -15.41
N GLY A 66 2.17 16.87 -15.08
CA GLY A 66 2.53 15.78 -15.99
C GLY A 66 1.87 14.45 -15.64
N ASP A 67 2.07 13.46 -16.50
CA ASP A 67 1.82 12.06 -16.16
C ASP A 67 3.07 11.45 -15.47
N GLU A 68 2.96 10.22 -14.97
CA GLU A 68 4.05 9.53 -14.26
C GLU A 68 5.34 9.42 -15.07
N THR A 69 5.22 9.34 -16.40
CA THR A 69 6.38 9.23 -17.32
C THR A 69 7.06 10.59 -17.51
N GLN A 70 6.26 11.65 -17.67
CA GLN A 70 6.75 13.01 -17.85
C GLN A 70 7.42 13.56 -16.59
N VAL A 71 6.87 13.23 -15.44
CA VAL A 71 7.39 13.62 -14.12
C VAL A 71 8.61 12.76 -13.76
N GLY A 72 8.77 11.57 -14.37
CA GLY A 72 9.89 10.66 -14.11
C GLY A 72 9.84 10.01 -12.74
N PHE A 73 8.65 9.88 -12.15
CA PHE A 73 8.47 9.26 -10.84
C PHE A 73 8.36 7.74 -10.93
N THR A 74 9.08 7.04 -10.06
CA THR A 74 8.99 5.58 -9.92
C THR A 74 8.56 5.23 -8.51
N GLY A 75 7.49 4.45 -8.38
CA GLY A 75 6.99 3.99 -7.09
C GLY A 75 7.89 2.95 -6.43
N SER A 76 7.61 2.66 -5.16
CA SER A 76 8.25 1.58 -4.40
C SER A 76 8.01 0.21 -5.04
N ALA A 77 8.82 -0.79 -4.66
CA ALA A 77 8.71 -2.13 -5.22
C ALA A 77 7.28 -2.71 -5.06
N GLY A 78 6.66 -3.07 -6.19
CA GLY A 78 5.29 -3.60 -6.25
C GLY A 78 4.19 -2.55 -6.30
N VAL A 79 4.49 -1.26 -6.14
CA VAL A 79 3.55 -0.15 -6.30
C VAL A 79 3.51 0.30 -7.76
N VAL A 80 2.31 0.41 -8.29
CA VAL A 80 2.03 0.99 -9.61
C VAL A 80 1.22 2.25 -9.40
N LEU A 81 1.63 3.33 -10.06
CA LEU A 81 0.98 4.64 -10.01
C LEU A 81 0.39 4.93 -11.39
N VAL A 82 -0.81 5.47 -11.40
CA VAL A 82 -1.46 6.01 -12.61
C VAL A 82 -1.82 7.46 -12.31
N VAL A 83 -1.21 8.38 -13.04
CA VAL A 83 -1.42 9.83 -12.89
C VAL A 83 -2.31 10.33 -14.02
N THR A 84 -3.29 11.14 -13.68
CA THR A 84 -4.19 11.78 -14.64
C THR A 84 -4.11 13.30 -14.47
N PRO A 85 -3.26 13.98 -15.26
CA PRO A 85 -3.14 15.44 -15.22
C PRO A 85 -4.33 16.11 -15.89
N ASN A 86 -4.63 17.34 -15.47
CA ASN A 86 -5.59 18.25 -16.11
C ASN A 86 -4.91 19.57 -16.48
N GLY A 87 -3.79 19.49 -17.18
CA GLY A 87 -2.98 20.64 -17.54
C GLY A 87 -2.53 21.43 -16.32
N GLY A 88 -2.76 22.74 -16.31
CA GLY A 88 -2.46 23.62 -15.17
C GLY A 88 -3.57 23.70 -14.11
N LEU A 89 -4.65 22.98 -14.26
CA LEU A 89 -5.80 23.06 -13.33
C LEU A 89 -5.64 22.13 -12.12
N GLY A 90 -4.92 21.02 -12.29
CA GLY A 90 -4.73 20.03 -11.25
C GLY A 90 -4.40 18.65 -11.80
N TRP A 91 -4.34 17.66 -10.94
CA TRP A 91 -4.09 16.26 -11.27
C TRP A 91 -4.69 15.32 -10.23
N SER A 92 -4.80 14.06 -10.58
CA SER A 92 -5.16 12.99 -9.65
C SER A 92 -4.29 11.77 -9.89
N ALA A 93 -4.11 10.95 -8.86
CA ALA A 93 -3.36 9.70 -8.98
C ALA A 93 -4.01 8.58 -8.18
N VAL A 94 -3.86 7.36 -8.71
CA VAL A 94 -4.23 6.12 -8.08
C VAL A 94 -2.98 5.29 -7.91
N ALA A 95 -2.76 4.77 -6.70
CA ALA A 95 -1.70 3.83 -6.37
C ALA A 95 -2.30 2.46 -6.09
N THR A 96 -1.78 1.43 -6.74
CA THR A 96 -2.12 0.03 -6.52
C THR A 96 -0.87 -0.76 -6.16
N HIS A 97 -1.03 -1.92 -5.53
CA HIS A 97 0.09 -2.79 -5.19
C HIS A 97 -0.21 -4.24 -5.59
N ALA A 98 0.75 -4.92 -6.22
CA ALA A 98 0.59 -6.27 -6.77
C ALA A 98 0.13 -7.35 -5.76
N SER A 99 0.35 -7.12 -4.47
CA SER A 99 0.04 -8.10 -3.40
C SER A 99 -1.22 -7.77 -2.60
N THR A 100 -2.01 -6.80 -3.00
CA THR A 100 -3.29 -6.45 -2.36
C THR A 100 -4.29 -5.96 -3.39
N THR A 101 -5.57 -6.12 -3.10
CA THR A 101 -6.66 -5.55 -3.90
C THR A 101 -7.04 -4.13 -3.47
N LYS A 102 -6.36 -3.62 -2.45
CA LYS A 102 -6.55 -2.27 -1.91
C LYS A 102 -5.83 -1.24 -2.76
N GLU A 103 -6.39 -0.05 -2.81
CA GLU A 103 -5.81 1.08 -3.52
C GLU A 103 -5.74 2.34 -2.67
N CYS A 104 -4.91 3.27 -3.06
CA CYS A 104 -4.81 4.60 -2.47
C CYS A 104 -4.94 5.65 -3.56
N VAL A 105 -5.57 6.77 -3.25
CA VAL A 105 -5.83 7.86 -4.18
C VAL A 105 -5.44 9.21 -3.60
N VAL A 106 -5.09 10.15 -4.47
CA VAL A 106 -4.86 11.55 -4.13
C VAL A 106 -5.29 12.43 -5.30
N TYR A 107 -5.68 13.67 -5.03
CA TYR A 107 -5.85 14.70 -6.05
C TYR A 107 -5.38 16.06 -5.54
N VAL A 108 -5.03 16.94 -6.46
CA VAL A 108 -4.62 18.33 -6.19
C VAL A 108 -5.27 19.24 -7.23
N GLY A 109 -5.78 20.38 -6.81
CA GLY A 109 -6.46 21.34 -7.67
C GLY A 109 -7.79 20.81 -8.22
N VAL A 110 -8.05 21.07 -9.50
CA VAL A 110 -9.25 20.61 -10.22
C VAL A 110 -8.86 19.48 -11.18
N PRO A 111 -8.87 18.21 -10.75
CA PRO A 111 -8.56 17.09 -11.62
C PRO A 111 -9.66 16.87 -12.66
N THR A 112 -9.37 16.12 -13.72
CA THR A 112 -10.35 15.70 -14.73
C THR A 112 -11.48 14.87 -14.09
N ALA A 113 -11.14 14.05 -13.10
CA ALA A 113 -12.07 13.33 -12.25
C ALA A 113 -11.45 13.16 -10.85
N ILE A 114 -12.26 13.33 -9.80
CA ILE A 114 -11.84 12.99 -8.44
C ILE A 114 -11.82 11.46 -8.36
N PRO A 115 -10.66 10.84 -8.06
CA PRO A 115 -10.58 9.38 -7.99
C PRO A 115 -11.41 8.85 -6.82
N THR A 116 -12.10 7.76 -7.06
CA THR A 116 -12.89 7.07 -6.03
C THR A 116 -12.19 5.77 -5.64
N LEU A 117 -12.24 5.42 -4.37
CA LEU A 117 -11.76 4.14 -3.87
C LEU A 117 -12.68 3.00 -4.31
N THR A 118 -12.13 1.87 -4.70
CA THR A 118 -12.87 0.68 -5.15
C THR A 118 -13.59 -0.01 -3.99
N ASN A 119 -13.04 0.05 -2.79
CA ASN A 119 -13.61 -0.48 -1.55
C ASN A 119 -13.67 0.59 -0.45
N PRO A 120 -14.48 1.64 -0.62
CA PRO A 120 -14.58 2.66 0.42
C PRO A 120 -15.25 2.06 1.66
N PRO A 121 -14.76 2.35 2.88
CA PRO A 121 -15.55 2.12 4.08
C PRO A 121 -16.83 2.95 4.02
N ALA A 122 -17.91 2.47 4.62
CA ALA A 122 -19.19 3.19 4.68
C ALA A 122 -19.12 4.59 5.34
N THR A 123 -17.95 4.97 5.88
CA THR A 123 -17.67 6.21 6.59
C THR A 123 -16.34 6.84 6.14
N VAL A 124 -15.95 6.74 4.86
CA VAL A 124 -14.74 7.46 4.39
C VAL A 124 -15.02 8.95 4.45
N PRO A 125 -14.15 9.73 5.12
CA PRO A 125 -14.13 11.16 4.86
C PRO A 125 -13.90 11.37 3.36
N PRO A 126 -14.52 12.35 2.74
CA PRO A 126 -14.31 12.64 1.33
C PRO A 126 -12.81 12.76 1.08
N VAL A 127 -12.33 12.20 -0.03
CA VAL A 127 -10.93 12.35 -0.45
C VAL A 127 -10.61 13.84 -0.37
N ARG A 128 -9.64 14.20 0.46
CA ARG A 128 -9.26 15.61 0.65
C ARG A 128 -8.16 15.97 -0.31
N GLU A 129 -8.22 17.18 -0.81
CA GLU A 129 -7.16 17.70 -1.66
C GLU A 129 -5.78 17.59 -0.99
N GLY A 130 -4.82 17.05 -1.72
CA GLY A 130 -3.43 16.87 -1.26
C GLY A 130 -3.22 15.77 -0.23
N GLU A 131 -4.26 15.09 0.25
CA GLU A 131 -4.15 14.04 1.26
C GLU A 131 -4.39 12.65 0.66
N PRO A 132 -3.37 11.77 0.61
CA PRO A 132 -3.55 10.39 0.14
C PRO A 132 -4.51 9.62 1.04
N THR A 133 -5.59 9.11 0.47
CA THR A 133 -6.61 8.31 1.13
C THR A 133 -6.59 6.89 0.57
N CYS A 134 -6.68 5.88 1.40
CA CYS A 134 -6.65 4.48 0.99
C CYS A 134 -7.91 3.74 1.43
N ASP A 135 -8.16 2.61 0.78
CA ASP A 135 -9.11 1.61 1.27
C ASP A 135 -8.80 1.22 2.72
N ILE A 136 -9.85 0.90 3.48
CA ILE A 136 -9.67 0.36 4.84
C ILE A 136 -9.36 -1.14 4.82
N LEU A 137 -8.76 -1.57 5.91
CA LEU A 137 -8.43 -2.98 6.18
C LEU A 137 -9.65 -3.77 6.61
#